data_499b1b684abd7fd0ec3253fd291a7a7f
#
_entry.id   499b1b684abd7fd0ec3253fd291a7a7f
#
_cell.length_a   1.000
_cell.length_b   1.000
_cell.length_c   1.000
_cell.angle_alpha   90.00
_cell.angle_beta   90.00
_cell.angle_gamma   90.00
#
_symmetry.space_group_name_H-M   'P 1'
#
loop_
_entity.id
_entity.type
_entity.pdbx_description
1 polymer ?
#
loop_
_entity_poly.entity_id
_entity_poly.type
_entity_poly.pdbx_seq_one_letter_code
_entity_poly.pdbx_strand_id
1 'polypeptide(L)'
;KRKGYIFDVGASMIFGFGEKGYTNLLTRALKDVNEKCETIPDPVQLEYHLPHNFNISVDKNYEQFISKLSARFPKEKKGIKKFYDTCESVFECLDSMPLLSIEDPSYLFKVFFKSPLSCLGLARWLPANAGDVARKFIKDPALLRFIDIECFCWSVMPALKTPMINAGMVFTDRHAGGINYPKGGVGTIAEKFVSGIEKLGGKVRYKANVTEILLKDEKAVGVKLSNGEEIYSNIIVSNSTRWDTFGLEDNTKGLISSKNVPKSEYKWSETYKASPSFVSIHLGVEKNLIPDNFNC
;
A
#
# COMPACT_ATOMS: atom_id res chain seq x y z
N LYS A 1 -16.09 -7.36 -13.61
CA LYS A 1 -16.30 -7.84 -14.97
C LYS A 1 -17.46 -7.09 -15.60
N ARG A 2 -17.27 -6.46 -16.77
CA ARG A 2 -18.33 -5.77 -17.54
C ARG A 2 -18.27 -6.15 -19.01
N LYS A 3 -19.39 -6.52 -19.60
CA LYS A 3 -19.51 -6.90 -21.04
C LYS A 3 -18.44 -7.88 -21.52
N GLY A 4 -18.05 -8.86 -20.70
CA GLY A 4 -17.01 -9.85 -21.00
C GLY A 4 -15.59 -9.43 -20.65
N TYR A 5 -15.30 -8.15 -20.45
CA TYR A 5 -14.00 -7.64 -20.06
C TYR A 5 -13.79 -7.68 -18.53
N ILE A 6 -12.55 -7.91 -18.11
CA ILE A 6 -12.11 -7.86 -16.71
C ILE A 6 -11.23 -6.62 -16.59
N PHE A 7 -11.53 -5.78 -15.60
CA PHE A 7 -10.74 -4.60 -15.28
C PHE A 7 -10.32 -4.68 -13.82
N ASP A 8 -9.06 -4.45 -13.55
CA ASP A 8 -8.59 -4.23 -12.20
C ASP A 8 -8.98 -2.81 -11.76
N VAL A 9 -9.64 -2.72 -10.62
CA VAL A 9 -10.10 -1.46 -10.06
C VAL A 9 -9.22 -1.13 -8.86
N GLY A 10 -8.51 -0.01 -8.92
CA GLY A 10 -7.57 0.42 -7.89
C GLY A 10 -6.14 0.00 -8.19
N ALA A 11 -5.42 -0.45 -7.17
CA ALA A 11 -4.01 -0.80 -7.28
C ALA A 11 -3.80 -2.04 -8.14
N SER A 12 -2.96 -1.92 -9.17
CA SER A 12 -2.52 -3.02 -10.04
C SER A 12 -1.02 -3.31 -9.91
N MET A 13 -0.29 -2.45 -9.22
CA MET A 13 1.12 -2.63 -8.89
C MET A 13 1.21 -3.24 -7.49
N ILE A 14 1.51 -4.55 -7.41
CA ILE A 14 1.38 -5.30 -6.17
C ILE A 14 2.76 -5.66 -5.64
N PHE A 15 3.03 -5.25 -4.41
CA PHE A 15 4.16 -5.70 -3.59
C PHE A 15 3.79 -6.94 -2.78
N GLY A 16 4.77 -7.54 -2.11
CA GLY A 16 4.54 -8.64 -1.16
C GLY A 16 4.73 -10.03 -1.74
N PHE A 17 5.20 -10.15 -2.99
CA PHE A 17 5.55 -11.42 -3.65
C PHE A 17 7.05 -11.70 -3.69
N GLY A 18 7.87 -10.94 -2.97
CA GLY A 18 9.31 -11.17 -2.85
C GLY A 18 9.65 -12.44 -2.08
N GLU A 19 10.95 -12.65 -1.81
CA GLU A 19 11.45 -13.90 -1.22
C GLU A 19 11.43 -13.90 0.31
N LYS A 20 11.62 -12.74 0.96
CA LYS A 20 11.79 -12.65 2.42
C LYS A 20 11.35 -11.30 2.99
N GLY A 21 11.26 -11.22 4.32
CA GLY A 21 11.05 -10.00 5.08
C GLY A 21 9.71 -9.31 4.75
N TYR A 22 9.75 -8.00 4.62
CA TYR A 22 8.61 -7.20 4.21
C TYR A 22 8.22 -7.42 2.73
N THR A 23 9.14 -7.92 1.92
CA THR A 23 8.91 -8.12 0.49
C THR A 23 8.03 -9.34 0.17
N ASN A 24 7.78 -10.24 1.12
CA ASN A 24 7.05 -11.49 0.90
C ASN A 24 5.75 -11.64 1.71
N LEU A 25 5.14 -10.55 2.13
CA LEU A 25 3.96 -10.60 3.01
C LEU A 25 2.77 -11.33 2.40
N LEU A 26 2.47 -11.09 1.11
CA LEU A 26 1.40 -11.80 0.41
C LEU A 26 1.73 -13.27 0.20
N THR A 27 2.96 -13.60 -0.18
CA THR A 27 3.41 -14.99 -0.31
C THR A 27 3.22 -15.77 0.99
N ARG A 28 3.58 -15.15 2.13
CA ARG A 28 3.39 -15.77 3.47
C ARG A 28 1.91 -15.94 3.80
N ALA A 29 1.12 -14.88 3.66
CA ALA A 29 -0.30 -14.93 3.98
C ALA A 29 -1.07 -15.97 3.13
N LEU A 30 -0.74 -16.08 1.85
CA LEU A 30 -1.29 -17.11 0.97
C LEU A 30 -0.85 -18.52 1.40
N LYS A 31 0.42 -18.69 1.77
CA LYS A 31 0.94 -19.96 2.29
C LYS A 31 0.23 -20.39 3.57
N ASP A 32 -0.09 -19.46 4.48
CA ASP A 32 -0.78 -19.76 5.72
C ASP A 32 -2.21 -20.31 5.51
N VAL A 33 -2.81 -20.00 4.36
CA VAL A 33 -4.10 -20.56 3.94
C VAL A 33 -3.96 -21.68 2.88
N ASN A 34 -2.77 -22.25 2.72
CA ASN A 34 -2.45 -23.31 1.77
C ASN A 34 -2.75 -22.95 0.30
N GLU A 35 -2.50 -21.68 -0.06
CA GLU A 35 -2.69 -21.16 -1.42
C GLU A 35 -1.40 -20.58 -1.98
N LYS A 36 -1.38 -20.44 -3.32
CA LYS A 36 -0.30 -19.80 -4.06
C LYS A 36 -0.91 -18.94 -5.17
N CYS A 37 -0.35 -17.77 -5.38
CA CYS A 37 -0.68 -16.90 -6.51
C CYS A 37 0.53 -16.83 -7.45
N GLU A 38 0.34 -17.13 -8.72
CA GLU A 38 1.35 -16.93 -9.74
C GLU A 38 1.38 -15.45 -10.16
N THR A 39 2.57 -14.94 -10.38
CA THR A 39 2.78 -13.57 -10.86
C THR A 39 3.45 -13.56 -12.22
N ILE A 40 3.22 -12.49 -12.97
CA ILE A 40 3.91 -12.21 -14.23
C ILE A 40 5.14 -11.37 -13.85
N PRO A 41 6.35 -11.86 -14.09
CA PRO A 41 7.57 -11.09 -13.82
C PRO A 41 7.73 -9.99 -14.85
N ASP A 42 8.16 -8.81 -14.40
CA ASP A 42 8.52 -7.70 -15.27
C ASP A 42 9.88 -7.12 -14.85
N PRO A 43 10.88 -7.08 -15.73
CA PRO A 43 12.17 -6.47 -15.43
C PRO A 43 12.10 -4.94 -15.38
N VAL A 44 11.11 -4.33 -16.02
CA VAL A 44 10.81 -2.90 -15.96
C VAL A 44 9.60 -2.69 -15.08
N GLN A 45 9.80 -2.10 -13.92
CA GLN A 45 8.75 -1.95 -12.92
C GLN A 45 7.79 -0.81 -13.25
N LEU A 46 8.27 0.26 -13.86
CA LEU A 46 7.51 1.45 -14.22
C LEU A 46 8.18 2.16 -15.39
N GLU A 47 7.38 2.74 -16.27
CA GLU A 47 7.84 3.69 -17.29
C GLU A 47 7.17 5.04 -17.10
N TYR A 48 7.96 6.08 -16.99
CA TYR A 48 7.49 7.46 -16.91
C TYR A 48 7.71 8.17 -18.24
N HIS A 49 6.62 8.63 -18.84
CA HIS A 49 6.63 9.47 -20.03
C HIS A 49 6.19 10.87 -19.62
N LEU A 50 7.15 11.74 -19.40
CA LEU A 50 6.94 13.08 -18.84
C LEU A 50 7.19 14.17 -19.89
N PRO A 51 6.65 15.40 -19.70
CA PRO A 51 6.89 16.52 -20.60
C PRO A 51 8.39 16.78 -20.84
N HIS A 52 8.69 17.45 -21.96
CA HIS A 52 10.06 17.80 -22.38
C HIS A 52 10.96 16.58 -22.67
N ASN A 53 10.38 15.52 -23.23
CA ASN A 53 11.09 14.27 -23.55
C ASN A 53 11.83 13.67 -22.34
N PHE A 54 11.26 13.84 -21.15
CA PHE A 54 11.78 13.17 -19.97
C PHE A 54 11.11 11.80 -19.83
N ASN A 55 11.70 10.81 -20.49
CA ASN A 55 11.30 9.41 -20.38
C ASN A 55 12.31 8.66 -19.52
N ILE A 56 11.83 7.89 -18.57
CA ILE A 56 12.67 7.09 -17.67
C ILE A 56 11.97 5.79 -17.29
N SER A 57 12.67 4.69 -17.45
CA SER A 57 12.22 3.38 -16.93
C SER A 57 12.84 3.11 -15.57
N VAL A 58 12.02 2.61 -14.67
CA VAL A 58 12.44 2.12 -13.36
C VAL A 58 12.64 0.62 -13.48
N ASP A 59 13.88 0.21 -13.66
CA ASP A 59 14.22 -1.21 -13.76
C ASP A 59 14.13 -1.88 -12.37
N LYS A 60 13.83 -3.17 -12.33
CA LYS A 60 13.97 -3.96 -11.10
C LYS A 60 15.41 -3.94 -10.58
N ASN A 61 16.39 -3.91 -11.48
CA ASN A 61 17.78 -3.74 -11.11
C ASN A 61 18.06 -2.30 -10.68
N TYR A 62 18.37 -2.11 -9.41
CA TYR A 62 18.65 -0.81 -8.80
C TYR A 62 19.78 -0.04 -9.51
N GLU A 63 20.91 -0.68 -9.79
CA GLU A 63 22.07 -0.02 -10.41
C GLU A 63 21.76 0.44 -11.85
N GLN A 64 20.95 -0.32 -12.59
CA GLN A 64 20.50 0.09 -13.91
C GLN A 64 19.63 1.36 -13.84
N PHE A 65 18.66 1.39 -12.92
CA PHE A 65 17.84 2.57 -12.69
C PHE A 65 18.69 3.79 -12.31
N ILE A 66 19.56 3.66 -11.31
CA ILE A 66 20.44 4.76 -10.86
C ILE A 66 21.36 5.24 -12.00
N SER A 67 21.85 4.33 -12.83
CA SER A 67 22.68 4.65 -13.99
C SER A 67 21.90 5.47 -15.02
N LYS A 68 20.69 5.05 -15.39
CA LYS A 68 19.81 5.77 -16.34
C LYS A 68 19.46 7.18 -15.83
N LEU A 69 19.06 7.27 -14.56
CA LEU A 69 18.72 8.55 -13.94
C LEU A 69 19.94 9.48 -13.85
N SER A 70 21.10 8.94 -13.52
CA SER A 70 22.37 9.68 -13.46
C SER A 70 22.84 10.13 -14.84
N ALA A 71 22.63 9.35 -15.89
CA ALA A 71 22.92 9.75 -17.26
C ALA A 71 22.05 10.93 -17.72
N ARG A 72 20.78 10.95 -17.29
CA ARG A 72 19.86 12.06 -17.59
C ARG A 72 20.19 13.34 -16.81
N PHE A 73 20.70 13.20 -15.57
CA PHE A 73 21.08 14.29 -14.67
C PHE A 73 22.54 14.17 -14.20
N PRO A 74 23.53 14.34 -15.08
CA PRO A 74 24.94 14.04 -14.75
C PRO A 74 25.51 14.90 -13.63
N LYS A 75 25.02 16.14 -13.47
CA LYS A 75 25.43 17.05 -12.39
C LYS A 75 24.89 16.61 -11.02
N GLU A 76 23.82 15.83 -11.00
CA GLU A 76 23.13 15.35 -9.79
C GLU A 76 23.49 13.90 -9.41
N LYS A 77 24.37 13.24 -10.15
CA LYS A 77 24.74 11.83 -9.94
C LYS A 77 25.00 11.47 -8.47
N LYS A 78 25.77 12.30 -7.77
CA LYS A 78 26.06 12.08 -6.33
C LYS A 78 24.84 12.28 -5.44
N GLY A 79 24.00 13.26 -5.77
CA GLY A 79 22.75 13.56 -5.05
C GLY A 79 21.72 12.45 -5.23
N ILE A 80 21.54 11.96 -6.45
CA ILE A 80 20.69 10.83 -6.79
C ILE A 80 21.06 9.63 -5.93
N LYS A 81 22.33 9.20 -6.02
CA LYS A 81 22.80 8.05 -5.24
C LYS A 81 22.55 8.24 -3.74
N LYS A 82 22.90 9.38 -3.17
CA LYS A 82 22.68 9.65 -1.74
C LYS A 82 21.21 9.60 -1.33
N PHE A 83 20.30 10.09 -2.17
CA PHE A 83 18.87 10.07 -1.87
C PHE A 83 18.34 8.63 -1.87
N TYR A 84 18.63 7.87 -2.91
CA TYR A 84 18.12 6.49 -3.03
C TYR A 84 18.83 5.52 -2.06
N ASP A 85 20.13 5.69 -1.77
CA ASP A 85 20.83 4.95 -0.70
C ASP A 85 20.20 5.26 0.68
N THR A 86 19.69 6.50 0.87
CA THR A 86 18.95 6.82 2.10
C THR A 86 17.61 6.04 2.16
N CYS A 87 16.93 5.91 1.03
CA CYS A 87 15.72 5.09 0.93
C CYS A 87 16.02 3.62 1.27
N GLU A 88 17.10 3.06 0.72
CA GLU A 88 17.55 1.71 1.00
C GLU A 88 17.86 1.51 2.48
N SER A 89 18.59 2.43 3.12
CA SER A 89 18.88 2.38 4.56
C SER A 89 17.63 2.38 5.44
N VAL A 90 16.59 3.14 5.03
CA VAL A 90 15.27 3.12 5.71
C VAL A 90 14.61 1.75 5.56
N PHE A 91 14.63 1.21 4.35
CA PHE A 91 14.05 -0.10 4.05
C PHE A 91 14.76 -1.22 4.84
N GLU A 92 16.07 -1.24 4.87
CA GLU A 92 16.86 -2.22 5.63
C GLU A 92 16.52 -2.21 7.11
N CYS A 93 16.34 -1.01 7.70
CA CYS A 93 15.88 -0.90 9.09
C CYS A 93 14.50 -1.55 9.27
N LEU A 94 13.56 -1.34 8.35
CA LEU A 94 12.23 -1.96 8.38
C LEU A 94 12.32 -3.48 8.20
N ASP A 95 13.06 -3.95 7.20
CA ASP A 95 13.16 -5.37 6.85
C ASP A 95 13.85 -6.20 7.96
N SER A 96 14.70 -5.57 8.78
CA SER A 96 15.37 -6.21 9.91
C SER A 96 14.50 -6.34 11.16
N MET A 97 13.33 -5.72 11.19
CA MET A 97 12.42 -5.72 12.35
C MET A 97 11.24 -6.65 12.12
N PRO A 98 10.58 -7.13 13.20
CA PRO A 98 9.27 -7.74 13.10
C PRO A 98 8.25 -6.76 12.51
N LEU A 99 7.16 -7.27 11.96
CA LEU A 99 6.06 -6.45 11.49
C LEU A 99 5.62 -5.47 12.58
N LEU A 100 5.57 -4.18 12.22
CA LEU A 100 5.23 -3.13 13.18
C LEU A 100 3.71 -3.00 13.34
N SER A 101 3.26 -2.92 14.60
CA SER A 101 1.95 -2.39 14.96
C SER A 101 2.18 -1.10 15.72
N ILE A 102 1.85 0.02 15.12
CA ILE A 102 2.03 1.34 15.74
C ILE A 102 0.94 1.69 16.75
N GLU A 103 -0.12 0.90 16.83
CA GLU A 103 -1.24 1.11 17.74
C GLU A 103 -1.07 0.41 19.09
N ASP A 104 -0.09 -0.47 19.23
CA ASP A 104 0.23 -1.17 20.49
C ASP A 104 1.59 -0.73 21.04
N PRO A 105 1.61 0.20 22.02
CA PRO A 105 2.86 0.67 22.65
C PRO A 105 3.66 -0.45 23.31
N SER A 106 2.98 -1.48 23.85
CA SER A 106 3.66 -2.60 24.51
C SER A 106 4.40 -3.47 23.50
N TYR A 107 3.84 -3.61 22.32
CA TYR A 107 4.46 -4.30 21.20
C TYR A 107 5.66 -3.53 20.64
N LEU A 108 5.53 -2.21 20.47
CA LEU A 108 6.64 -1.35 20.02
C LEU A 108 7.82 -1.43 20.99
N PHE A 109 7.55 -1.50 22.29
CA PHE A 109 8.60 -1.68 23.30
C PHE A 109 9.33 -3.02 23.11
N LYS A 110 8.60 -4.12 22.89
CA LYS A 110 9.20 -5.43 22.59
C LYS A 110 10.04 -5.41 21.31
N VAL A 111 9.57 -4.72 20.26
CA VAL A 111 10.30 -4.55 18.99
C VAL A 111 11.61 -3.78 19.23
N PHE A 112 11.55 -2.70 20.04
CA PHE A 112 12.75 -1.93 20.38
C PHE A 112 13.82 -2.79 21.03
N PHE A 113 13.48 -3.61 22.01
CA PHE A 113 14.46 -4.52 22.66
C PHE A 113 14.98 -5.61 21.71
N LYS A 114 14.19 -6.02 20.75
CA LYS A 114 14.60 -7.02 19.76
C LYS A 114 15.51 -6.46 18.67
N SER A 115 15.30 -5.20 18.25
CA SER A 115 16.02 -4.56 17.14
C SER A 115 16.34 -3.07 17.46
N PRO A 116 17.15 -2.77 18.51
CA PRO A 116 17.33 -1.41 18.99
C PRO A 116 17.99 -0.49 17.95
N LEU A 117 19.01 -0.98 17.23
CA LEU A 117 19.72 -0.19 16.22
C LEU A 117 18.82 0.19 15.05
N SER A 118 17.98 -0.72 14.61
CA SER A 118 17.02 -0.46 13.53
C SER A 118 15.94 0.52 13.96
N CYS A 119 15.43 0.40 15.19
CA CYS A 119 14.49 1.36 15.76
C CYS A 119 15.09 2.76 15.85
N LEU A 120 16.33 2.90 16.32
CA LEU A 120 17.05 4.17 16.38
C LEU A 120 17.33 4.71 14.97
N GLY A 121 17.68 3.84 14.02
CA GLY A 121 17.87 4.18 12.62
C GLY A 121 16.61 4.76 11.99
N LEU A 122 15.43 4.20 12.29
CA LEU A 122 14.14 4.72 11.82
C LEU A 122 13.70 5.96 12.57
N ALA A 123 13.94 6.06 13.86
CA ALA A 123 13.46 7.17 14.69
C ALA A 123 13.86 8.55 14.14
N ARG A 124 15.07 8.66 13.56
CA ARG A 124 15.55 9.90 12.92
C ARG A 124 14.74 10.31 11.70
N TRP A 125 14.04 9.37 11.05
CA TRP A 125 13.27 9.61 9.85
C TRP A 125 11.77 9.80 10.11
N LEU A 126 11.28 9.55 11.33
CA LEU A 126 9.87 9.74 11.71
C LEU A 126 9.36 11.16 11.41
N PRO A 127 10.09 12.25 11.75
CA PRO A 127 9.64 13.61 11.46
C PRO A 127 9.98 14.07 10.03
N ALA A 128 10.71 13.27 9.25
CA ALA A 128 11.20 13.67 7.94
C ALA A 128 10.21 13.30 6.83
N ASN A 129 10.15 14.14 5.79
CA ASN A 129 9.49 13.82 4.54
C ASN A 129 10.51 13.61 3.40
N ALA A 130 10.09 12.92 2.34
CA ALA A 130 10.95 12.58 1.22
C ALA A 130 11.47 13.83 0.49
N GLY A 131 10.65 14.88 0.39
CA GLY A 131 10.99 16.10 -0.32
C GLY A 131 12.10 16.91 0.36
N ASP A 132 12.07 17.01 1.69
CA ASP A 132 13.13 17.69 2.43
C ASP A 132 14.45 16.90 2.38
N VAL A 133 14.36 15.57 2.43
CA VAL A 133 15.54 14.71 2.29
C VAL A 133 16.12 14.81 0.88
N ALA A 134 15.28 14.77 -0.16
CA ALA A 134 15.72 14.91 -1.55
C ALA A 134 16.45 16.25 -1.77
N ARG A 135 15.89 17.38 -1.29
CA ARG A 135 16.45 18.73 -1.43
C ARG A 135 17.78 18.94 -0.72
N LYS A 136 18.14 18.09 0.25
CA LYS A 136 19.48 18.11 0.86
C LYS A 136 20.56 17.70 -0.15
N PHE A 137 20.24 16.81 -1.07
CA PHE A 137 21.19 16.19 -1.98
C PHE A 137 21.04 16.63 -3.44
N ILE A 138 19.81 16.99 -3.86
CA ILE A 138 19.42 17.28 -5.24
C ILE A 138 18.98 18.74 -5.35
N LYS A 139 19.45 19.41 -6.42
CA LYS A 139 19.14 20.82 -6.69
C LYS A 139 18.36 21.02 -7.98
N ASP A 140 18.47 20.09 -8.94
CA ASP A 140 17.79 20.18 -10.21
C ASP A 140 16.26 20.13 -10.03
N PRO A 141 15.51 21.16 -10.49
CA PRO A 141 14.07 21.23 -10.26
C PRO A 141 13.29 20.21 -11.08
N ALA A 142 13.80 19.73 -12.21
CA ALA A 142 13.13 18.70 -12.99
C ALA A 142 13.23 17.33 -12.29
N LEU A 143 14.40 17.04 -11.72
CA LEU A 143 14.60 15.83 -10.92
C LEU A 143 13.79 15.86 -9.62
N LEU A 144 13.69 17.02 -8.95
CA LEU A 144 12.81 17.15 -7.76
C LEU A 144 11.34 16.93 -8.12
N ARG A 145 10.87 17.45 -9.27
CA ARG A 145 9.51 17.17 -9.77
C ARG A 145 9.31 15.71 -10.10
N PHE A 146 10.32 15.03 -10.63
CA PHE A 146 10.25 13.59 -10.85
C PHE A 146 10.03 12.84 -9.53
N ILE A 147 10.76 13.17 -8.47
CA ILE A 147 10.57 12.59 -7.13
C ILE A 147 9.18 12.91 -6.56
N ASP A 148 8.65 14.12 -6.81
CA ASP A 148 7.27 14.48 -6.45
C ASP A 148 6.24 13.56 -7.14
N ILE A 149 6.44 13.27 -8.44
CA ILE A 149 5.57 12.36 -9.21
C ILE A 149 5.70 10.93 -8.68
N GLU A 150 6.91 10.45 -8.43
CA GLU A 150 7.12 9.14 -7.82
C GLU A 150 6.38 9.02 -6.47
N CYS A 151 6.52 9.99 -5.60
CA CYS A 151 5.79 10.02 -4.32
C CYS A 151 4.27 10.05 -4.54
N PHE A 152 3.80 10.85 -5.49
CA PHE A 152 2.37 10.96 -5.80
C PHE A 152 1.77 9.63 -6.29
N CYS A 153 2.48 8.87 -7.11
CA CYS A 153 2.03 7.55 -7.60
C CYS A 153 1.74 6.57 -6.46
N TRP A 154 2.42 6.69 -5.33
CA TRP A 154 2.32 5.75 -4.21
C TRP A 154 1.53 6.27 -3.01
N SER A 155 1.66 7.55 -2.70
CA SER A 155 1.06 8.15 -1.51
C SER A 155 -0.08 9.12 -1.80
N VAL A 156 -0.34 9.40 -3.10
CA VAL A 156 -1.27 10.46 -3.55
C VAL A 156 -0.87 11.83 -2.99
N MET A 157 0.39 11.98 -2.59
CA MET A 157 0.95 13.19 -1.97
C MET A 157 2.27 13.57 -2.64
N PRO A 158 2.59 14.88 -2.78
CA PRO A 158 3.91 15.29 -3.22
C PRO A 158 4.97 14.93 -2.18
N ALA A 159 6.24 14.88 -2.58
CA ALA A 159 7.34 14.43 -1.75
C ALA A 159 7.46 15.19 -0.40
N LEU A 160 7.12 16.47 -0.35
CA LEU A 160 7.11 17.28 0.88
C LEU A 160 6.04 16.85 1.90
N LYS A 161 5.04 16.09 1.48
CA LYS A 161 3.99 15.53 2.34
C LYS A 161 4.07 14.01 2.51
N THR A 162 4.98 13.36 1.76
CA THR A 162 5.20 11.91 1.86
C THR A 162 6.22 11.63 2.96
N PRO A 163 5.88 10.88 4.02
CA PRO A 163 6.83 10.49 5.06
C PRO A 163 8.05 9.77 4.45
N MET A 164 9.25 10.09 4.95
CA MET A 164 10.49 9.47 4.44
C MET A 164 10.49 7.96 4.61
N ILE A 165 9.90 7.45 5.68
CA ILE A 165 9.75 6.01 5.93
C ILE A 165 8.92 5.35 4.82
N ASN A 166 7.81 5.97 4.39
CA ASN A 166 6.98 5.45 3.32
C ASN A 166 7.72 5.46 1.97
N ALA A 167 8.38 6.57 1.64
CA ALA A 167 9.19 6.66 0.42
C ALA A 167 10.32 5.63 0.41
N GLY A 168 11.04 5.47 1.53
CA GLY A 168 12.12 4.48 1.68
C GLY A 168 11.63 3.06 1.45
N MET A 169 10.49 2.70 2.02
CA MET A 169 9.90 1.39 1.84
C MET A 169 9.57 1.15 0.36
N VAL A 170 8.80 2.02 -0.26
CA VAL A 170 8.28 1.80 -1.62
C VAL A 170 9.37 1.88 -2.68
N PHE A 171 10.26 2.89 -2.60
CA PHE A 171 11.31 3.09 -3.59
C PHE A 171 12.38 2.01 -3.55
N THR A 172 12.52 1.29 -2.44
CA THR A 172 13.47 0.19 -2.34
C THR A 172 12.81 -1.16 -2.63
N ASP A 173 11.58 -1.41 -2.15
CA ASP A 173 10.91 -2.69 -2.35
C ASP A 173 10.70 -3.01 -3.84
N ARG A 174 10.48 -2.02 -4.69
CA ARG A 174 10.39 -2.24 -6.15
C ARG A 174 11.67 -2.86 -6.75
N HIS A 175 12.82 -2.66 -6.14
CA HIS A 175 14.08 -3.27 -6.55
C HIS A 175 14.37 -4.58 -5.78
N ALA A 176 13.90 -4.70 -4.55
CA ALA A 176 14.07 -5.88 -3.69
C ALA A 176 13.04 -6.98 -4.02
N GLY A 177 11.77 -6.76 -3.70
CA GLY A 177 10.67 -7.69 -3.99
C GLY A 177 10.11 -7.56 -5.40
N GLY A 178 10.20 -6.37 -5.94
CA GLY A 178 9.64 -5.99 -7.23
C GLY A 178 8.16 -5.67 -7.18
N ILE A 179 7.70 -4.99 -8.22
CA ILE A 179 6.28 -4.82 -8.52
C ILE A 179 5.83 -6.04 -9.29
N ASN A 180 4.73 -6.63 -8.87
CA ASN A 180 4.25 -7.88 -9.41
C ASN A 180 2.81 -7.71 -9.91
N TYR A 181 2.47 -8.43 -10.97
CA TYR A 181 1.11 -8.50 -11.45
C TYR A 181 0.60 -9.95 -11.36
N PRO A 182 -0.47 -10.22 -10.61
CA PRO A 182 -1.02 -11.57 -10.50
C PRO A 182 -1.54 -12.08 -11.84
N LYS A 183 -1.20 -13.30 -12.20
CA LYS A 183 -1.71 -13.95 -13.40
C LYS A 183 -3.22 -14.13 -13.30
N GLY A 184 -3.96 -13.52 -14.21
CA GLY A 184 -5.43 -13.47 -14.18
C GLY A 184 -6.01 -12.20 -13.54
N GLY A 185 -5.15 -11.22 -13.17
CA GLY A 185 -5.54 -9.94 -12.59
C GLY A 185 -5.47 -9.92 -11.07
N VAL A 186 -5.58 -8.73 -10.50
CA VAL A 186 -5.45 -8.51 -9.03
C VAL A 186 -6.54 -9.24 -8.24
N GLY A 187 -7.73 -9.44 -8.84
CA GLY A 187 -8.83 -10.19 -8.24
C GLY A 187 -8.46 -11.62 -7.84
N THR A 188 -7.47 -12.22 -8.53
CA THR A 188 -6.97 -13.58 -8.22
C THR A 188 -6.47 -13.70 -6.79
N ILE A 189 -5.89 -12.65 -6.22
CA ILE A 189 -5.44 -12.65 -4.81
C ILE A 189 -6.63 -12.90 -3.88
N ALA A 190 -7.73 -12.17 -4.07
CA ALA A 190 -8.94 -12.34 -3.26
C ALA A 190 -9.55 -13.73 -3.45
N GLU A 191 -9.61 -14.24 -4.69
CA GLU A 191 -10.12 -15.58 -5.00
C GLU A 191 -9.29 -16.66 -4.29
N LYS A 192 -7.98 -16.50 -4.22
CA LYS A 192 -7.09 -17.42 -3.51
C LYS A 192 -7.35 -17.41 -1.99
N PHE A 193 -7.54 -16.24 -1.39
CA PHE A 193 -7.91 -16.17 0.02
C PHE A 193 -9.28 -16.79 0.29
N VAL A 194 -10.27 -16.57 -0.58
CA VAL A 194 -11.58 -17.23 -0.49
C VAL A 194 -11.42 -18.76 -0.51
N SER A 195 -10.68 -19.28 -1.50
CA SER A 195 -10.39 -20.72 -1.60
C SER A 195 -9.73 -21.26 -0.32
N GLY A 196 -8.74 -20.53 0.21
CA GLY A 196 -8.06 -20.91 1.45
C GLY A 196 -9.00 -20.94 2.66
N ILE A 197 -9.85 -19.92 2.82
CA ILE A 197 -10.85 -19.85 3.88
C ILE A 197 -11.79 -21.06 3.82
N GLU A 198 -12.29 -21.38 2.63
CA GLU A 198 -13.22 -22.50 2.44
C GLU A 198 -12.55 -23.85 2.70
N LYS A 199 -11.30 -24.06 2.25
CA LYS A 199 -10.50 -25.27 2.54
C LYS A 199 -10.26 -25.47 4.04
N LEU A 200 -10.16 -24.37 4.80
CA LEU A 200 -10.01 -24.41 6.25
C LEU A 200 -11.34 -24.49 7.01
N GLY A 201 -12.46 -24.73 6.30
CA GLY A 201 -13.78 -24.88 6.89
C GLY A 201 -14.54 -23.57 7.15
N GLY A 202 -13.99 -22.44 6.74
CA GLY A 202 -14.66 -21.14 6.78
C GLY A 202 -15.73 -21.01 5.69
N LYS A 203 -16.53 -19.95 5.76
CA LYS A 203 -17.58 -19.65 4.79
C LYS A 203 -17.45 -18.20 4.32
N VAL A 204 -17.56 -17.98 3.02
CA VAL A 204 -17.61 -16.64 2.42
C VAL A 204 -19.01 -16.39 1.88
N ARG A 205 -19.61 -15.27 2.27
CA ARG A 205 -20.94 -14.87 1.83
C ARG A 205 -20.86 -13.59 1.03
N TYR A 206 -21.15 -13.69 -0.24
CA TYR A 206 -21.28 -12.54 -1.14
C TYR A 206 -22.65 -11.89 -1.03
N LYS A 207 -22.77 -10.63 -1.42
CA LYS A 207 -24.02 -9.86 -1.37
C LYS A 207 -24.66 -9.81 0.01
N ALA A 208 -23.86 -9.98 1.07
CA ALA A 208 -24.26 -9.94 2.46
C ALA A 208 -23.90 -8.56 3.04
N ASN A 209 -24.72 -7.56 2.77
CA ASN A 209 -24.46 -6.20 3.23
C ASN A 209 -24.75 -6.09 4.73
N VAL A 210 -23.70 -5.84 5.52
CA VAL A 210 -23.80 -5.62 6.96
C VAL A 210 -24.25 -4.18 7.19
N THR A 211 -25.31 -4.00 7.99
CA THR A 211 -25.89 -2.69 8.32
C THR A 211 -25.71 -2.30 9.79
N GLU A 212 -25.33 -3.27 10.66
CA GLU A 212 -25.16 -3.03 12.09
C GLU A 212 -24.21 -4.04 12.70
N ILE A 213 -23.38 -3.61 13.64
CA ILE A 213 -22.61 -4.46 14.56
C ILE A 213 -23.43 -4.55 15.84
N LEU A 214 -23.87 -5.77 16.20
CA LEU A 214 -24.66 -6.04 17.39
C LEU A 214 -23.78 -5.99 18.63
N LEU A 215 -24.20 -5.21 19.63
CA LEU A 215 -23.50 -5.07 20.90
C LEU A 215 -24.34 -5.61 22.05
N LYS A 216 -23.69 -6.31 22.97
CA LYS A 216 -24.22 -6.71 24.27
C LYS A 216 -23.17 -6.40 25.33
N ASP A 217 -23.55 -5.66 26.36
CA ASP A 217 -22.65 -5.24 27.44
C ASP A 217 -21.33 -4.63 26.90
N GLU A 218 -21.46 -3.69 25.94
CA GLU A 218 -20.37 -2.99 25.25
C GLU A 218 -19.44 -3.90 24.41
N LYS A 219 -19.76 -5.18 24.24
CA LYS A 219 -18.99 -6.13 23.43
C LYS A 219 -19.70 -6.43 22.12
N ALA A 220 -18.94 -6.51 21.04
CA ALA A 220 -19.47 -6.97 19.77
C ALA A 220 -19.78 -8.47 19.85
N VAL A 221 -21.03 -8.83 19.52
CA VAL A 221 -21.53 -10.20 19.62
C VAL A 221 -22.08 -10.73 18.31
N GLY A 222 -22.15 -9.92 17.27
CA GLY A 222 -22.66 -10.31 15.97
C GLY A 222 -22.79 -9.16 15.02
N VAL A 223 -23.36 -9.44 13.86
CA VAL A 223 -23.68 -8.46 12.82
C VAL A 223 -25.11 -8.67 12.33
N LYS A 224 -25.75 -7.58 11.87
CA LYS A 224 -27.06 -7.61 11.21
C LYS A 224 -26.91 -7.27 9.74
N LEU A 225 -27.53 -8.07 8.90
CA LEU A 225 -27.56 -7.87 7.46
C LEU A 225 -28.74 -6.98 7.03
N SER A 226 -28.66 -6.43 5.85
CA SER A 226 -29.71 -5.59 5.27
C SER A 226 -31.06 -6.31 5.06
N ASN A 227 -31.04 -7.64 4.98
CA ASN A 227 -32.25 -8.48 4.93
C ASN A 227 -32.86 -8.80 6.31
N GLY A 228 -32.29 -8.24 7.39
CA GLY A 228 -32.72 -8.45 8.77
C GLY A 228 -32.10 -9.68 9.47
N GLU A 229 -31.36 -10.52 8.78
CA GLU A 229 -30.67 -11.67 9.36
C GLU A 229 -29.59 -11.23 10.35
N GLU A 230 -29.51 -11.88 11.49
CA GLU A 230 -28.47 -11.67 12.50
C GLU A 230 -27.52 -12.87 12.55
N ILE A 231 -26.22 -12.59 12.54
CA ILE A 231 -25.16 -13.60 12.61
C ILE A 231 -24.32 -13.31 13.85
N TYR A 232 -24.22 -14.27 14.73
CA TYR A 232 -23.52 -14.13 16.01
C TYR A 232 -22.12 -14.72 15.96
N SER A 233 -21.16 -14.04 16.63
CA SER A 233 -19.78 -14.49 16.79
C SER A 233 -19.16 -13.85 18.03
N ASN A 234 -18.18 -14.52 18.62
CA ASN A 234 -17.42 -13.99 19.76
C ASN A 234 -16.38 -12.93 19.35
N ILE A 235 -16.02 -12.87 18.08
CA ILE A 235 -15.05 -11.91 17.53
C ILE A 235 -15.63 -11.34 16.24
N ILE A 236 -15.64 -10.01 16.14
CA ILE A 236 -16.02 -9.27 14.93
C ILE A 236 -14.82 -8.47 14.48
N VAL A 237 -14.44 -8.64 13.20
CA VAL A 237 -13.39 -7.84 12.54
C VAL A 237 -14.06 -7.03 11.44
N SER A 238 -14.03 -5.70 11.55
CA SER A 238 -14.50 -4.79 10.52
C SER A 238 -13.34 -4.34 9.63
N ASN A 239 -13.48 -4.52 8.32
CA ASN A 239 -12.61 -3.94 7.30
C ASN A 239 -13.26 -2.76 6.56
N SER A 240 -14.40 -2.27 7.04
CA SER A 240 -14.95 -0.98 6.62
C SER A 240 -14.06 0.15 7.11
N THR A 241 -14.17 1.32 6.48
CA THR A 241 -13.43 2.48 7.00
C THR A 241 -13.82 2.76 8.45
N ARG A 242 -12.95 3.45 9.17
CA ARG A 242 -13.23 3.85 10.56
C ARG A 242 -14.41 4.82 10.63
N TRP A 243 -14.53 5.69 9.60
CA TRP A 243 -15.69 6.58 9.44
C TRP A 243 -16.99 5.80 9.27
N ASP A 244 -17.03 4.81 8.39
CA ASP A 244 -18.22 3.97 8.17
C ASP A 244 -18.54 3.10 9.37
N THR A 245 -17.54 2.54 10.04
CA THR A 245 -17.73 1.68 11.21
C THR A 245 -18.36 2.46 12.36
N PHE A 246 -17.90 3.68 12.62
CA PHE A 246 -18.30 4.47 13.78
C PHE A 246 -19.25 5.63 13.45
N GLY A 247 -19.52 5.91 12.17
CA GLY A 247 -20.38 7.05 11.79
C GLY A 247 -19.77 8.39 12.15
N LEU A 248 -18.48 8.59 11.78
CA LEU A 248 -17.70 9.77 12.17
C LEU A 248 -17.82 10.94 11.20
N GLU A 249 -18.50 10.77 10.07
CA GLU A 249 -18.81 11.84 9.12
C GLU A 249 -20.23 12.36 9.34
N ASP A 250 -20.44 13.64 9.05
CA ASP A 250 -21.73 14.29 9.17
C ASP A 250 -22.80 13.54 8.35
N ASN A 251 -23.93 13.22 9.01
CA ASN A 251 -25.07 12.49 8.45
C ASN A 251 -24.80 11.03 8.04
N THR A 252 -23.66 10.45 8.39
CA THR A 252 -23.38 9.01 8.16
C THR A 252 -23.85 8.17 9.33
N LYS A 253 -24.66 7.14 9.03
CA LYS A 253 -24.99 6.13 10.02
C LYS A 253 -23.88 5.09 10.09
N GLY A 254 -23.16 5.02 11.21
CA GLY A 254 -22.17 3.99 11.44
C GLY A 254 -22.76 2.59 11.59
N LEU A 255 -21.91 1.58 11.49
CA LEU A 255 -22.28 0.18 11.83
C LEU A 255 -22.48 0.01 13.34
N ILE A 256 -21.91 0.89 14.17
CA ILE A 256 -22.12 0.95 15.61
C ILE A 256 -23.02 2.14 15.93
N SER A 257 -24.02 1.92 16.81
CA SER A 257 -24.88 3.01 17.28
C SER A 257 -24.05 4.13 17.93
N SER A 258 -24.35 5.38 17.61
CA SER A 258 -23.60 6.57 18.08
C SER A 258 -23.42 6.63 19.60
N LYS A 259 -24.39 6.15 20.38
CA LYS A 259 -24.32 6.08 21.86
C LYS A 259 -23.21 5.14 22.38
N ASN A 260 -22.76 4.20 21.53
CA ASN A 260 -21.77 3.18 21.88
C ASN A 260 -20.40 3.46 21.23
N VAL A 261 -20.25 4.55 20.48
CA VAL A 261 -18.97 4.92 19.87
C VAL A 261 -18.03 5.46 20.95
N PRO A 262 -16.81 4.90 21.07
CA PRO A 262 -15.82 5.41 22.02
C PRO A 262 -15.47 6.89 21.77
N LYS A 263 -15.31 7.67 22.82
CA LYS A 263 -14.91 9.10 22.71
C LYS A 263 -13.57 9.28 21.98
N SER A 264 -12.68 8.31 22.06
CA SER A 264 -11.41 8.30 21.34
C SER A 264 -11.59 8.36 19.83
N GLU A 265 -12.67 7.74 19.28
CA GLU A 265 -12.94 7.74 17.85
C GLU A 265 -13.34 9.12 17.33
N TYR A 266 -14.12 9.86 18.08
CA TYR A 266 -14.46 11.26 17.74
C TYR A 266 -13.21 12.13 17.75
N LYS A 267 -12.34 12.01 18.77
CA LYS A 267 -11.07 12.72 18.83
C LYS A 267 -10.14 12.34 17.66
N TRP A 268 -10.14 11.07 17.28
CA TRP A 268 -9.39 10.59 16.12
C TRP A 268 -9.88 11.27 14.82
N SER A 269 -11.20 11.35 14.61
CA SER A 269 -11.78 11.96 13.40
C SER A 269 -11.52 13.47 13.27
N GLU A 270 -11.32 14.17 14.38
CA GLU A 270 -10.91 15.58 14.37
C GLU A 270 -9.48 15.76 13.82
N THR A 271 -8.62 14.77 14.03
CA THR A 271 -7.20 14.82 13.67
C THR A 271 -6.94 14.27 12.26
N TYR A 272 -7.60 13.18 11.91
CA TYR A 272 -7.37 12.48 10.63
C TYR A 272 -8.41 12.87 9.59
N LYS A 273 -7.93 13.06 8.36
CA LYS A 273 -8.78 13.35 7.20
C LYS A 273 -8.63 12.24 6.17
N ALA A 274 -9.70 11.97 5.44
CA ALA A 274 -9.65 11.07 4.30
C ALA A 274 -8.65 11.59 3.26
N SER A 275 -7.91 10.67 2.63
CA SER A 275 -7.04 11.01 1.51
C SER A 275 -7.87 11.46 0.30
N PRO A 276 -7.28 12.25 -0.62
CA PRO A 276 -7.93 12.54 -1.88
C PRO A 276 -8.31 11.26 -2.62
N SER A 277 -9.43 11.32 -3.33
CA SER A 277 -9.90 10.24 -4.21
C SER A 277 -9.41 10.46 -5.64
N PHE A 278 -9.48 9.42 -6.48
CA PHE A 278 -9.18 9.52 -7.90
C PHE A 278 -10.29 8.83 -8.73
N VAL A 279 -10.36 9.24 -10.00
CA VAL A 279 -11.24 8.60 -10.98
C VAL A 279 -10.38 7.74 -11.90
N SER A 280 -10.72 6.46 -12.01
CA SER A 280 -10.07 5.53 -12.93
C SER A 280 -10.94 5.32 -14.17
N ILE A 281 -10.37 5.54 -15.35
CA ILE A 281 -11.04 5.31 -16.63
C ILE A 281 -10.39 4.10 -17.29
N HIS A 282 -11.19 3.06 -17.52
CA HIS A 282 -10.74 1.84 -18.18
C HIS A 282 -11.28 1.80 -19.60
N LEU A 283 -10.39 1.67 -20.58
CA LEU A 283 -10.72 1.65 -22.01
C LEU A 283 -10.31 0.30 -22.60
N GLY A 284 -11.23 -0.37 -23.27
CA GLY A 284 -10.91 -1.46 -24.16
C GLY A 284 -10.68 -0.89 -25.57
N VAL A 285 -9.47 -1.04 -26.09
CA VAL A 285 -9.08 -0.56 -27.42
C VAL A 285 -8.61 -1.72 -28.29
N GLU A 286 -8.66 -1.56 -29.62
CA GLU A 286 -8.07 -2.50 -30.53
C GLU A 286 -6.54 -2.47 -30.41
N LYS A 287 -5.90 -3.64 -30.52
CA LYS A 287 -4.44 -3.79 -30.32
C LYS A 287 -3.61 -2.91 -31.25
N ASN A 288 -4.07 -2.68 -32.48
CA ASN A 288 -3.42 -1.81 -33.45
C ASN A 288 -3.43 -0.31 -33.10
N LEU A 289 -4.22 0.10 -32.09
CA LEU A 289 -4.24 1.47 -31.59
C LEU A 289 -3.22 1.68 -30.46
N ILE A 290 -2.60 0.62 -29.99
CA ILE A 290 -1.54 0.69 -28.97
C ILE A 290 -0.20 0.79 -29.71
N PRO A 291 0.61 1.81 -29.48
CA PRO A 291 1.95 1.90 -30.08
C PRO A 291 2.81 0.68 -29.73
N ASP A 292 3.60 0.17 -30.70
CA ASP A 292 4.43 -1.03 -30.50
C ASP A 292 5.47 -0.90 -29.38
N ASN A 293 5.84 0.32 -29.03
CA ASN A 293 6.76 0.63 -27.94
C ASN A 293 6.08 0.89 -26.59
N PHE A 294 4.78 0.65 -26.51
CA PHE A 294 4.01 0.79 -25.26
C PHE A 294 3.96 -0.57 -24.58
N ASN A 295 4.83 -0.80 -23.61
CA ASN A 295 4.77 -1.94 -22.72
C ASN A 295 3.81 -1.61 -21.57
N CYS A 296 2.72 -2.36 -21.47
CA CYS A 296 1.80 -2.32 -20.34
C CYS A 296 2.18 -3.36 -19.31
#